data_8de0e897d15e6b347e133ea931202eaf
#
_entry.id   8de0e897d15e6b347e133ea931202eaf
#
_cell.length_a   1.000
_cell.length_b   1.000
_cell.length_c   1.000
_cell.angle_alpha   90.00
_cell.angle_beta   90.00
_cell.angle_gamma   90.00
#
_symmetry.space_group_name_H-M   'P 1'
#
loop_
_entity.id
_entity.type
_entity.pdbx_description
1 polymer ?
#
loop_
_entity_poly.entity_id
_entity_poly.type
_entity_poly.pdbx_seq_one_letter_code
_entity_poly.pdbx_strand_id
1 'polypeptide(L)'
;MRTHVAEPWVEAPLQTFVDDANALFALLLHPSGQVMGQFGFTRAVDVMAACALAAAIHASAAELGRELEGKPFRELYHAGRDRQIFIGDVPTTHHRFVFLTVFDAESSLGLVRIYFQELCTLLQHAQPPLLAQAPISDATLEQDLNRNLAILFSRAPRGADGESSISLA
;
A
#
# COMPACT_ATOMS: atom_id res chain seq x y z
N MET A 1 -12.65 11.12 12.55
CA MET A 1 -11.46 10.53 13.18
C MET A 1 -10.43 10.37 12.07
N ARG A 2 -9.40 11.21 12.05
CA ARG A 2 -8.35 11.16 11.04
C ARG A 2 -7.33 10.12 11.50
N THR A 3 -7.36 8.94 10.92
CA THR A 3 -6.31 7.96 11.18
C THR A 3 -5.15 8.29 10.25
N HIS A 4 -4.23 9.09 10.74
CA HIS A 4 -2.99 9.38 10.05
C HIS A 4 -2.00 8.25 10.30
N VAL A 5 -1.84 7.38 9.34
CA VAL A 5 -0.57 6.72 9.08
C VAL A 5 -0.05 7.36 7.81
N ALA A 6 0.48 8.55 7.93
CA ALA A 6 1.09 9.25 6.79
C ALA A 6 2.50 9.61 7.18
N GLU A 7 3.43 9.22 6.35
CA GLU A 7 4.76 9.79 6.38
C GLU A 7 4.64 11.29 6.11
N PRO A 8 5.16 12.18 7.01
CA PRO A 8 4.91 13.63 6.92
C PRO A 8 5.30 14.27 5.58
N TRP A 9 6.30 13.70 4.89
CA TRP A 9 6.77 14.18 3.59
C TRP A 9 5.81 13.87 2.42
N VAL A 10 4.81 12.99 2.64
CA VAL A 10 3.84 12.58 1.63
C VAL A 10 2.56 13.44 1.68
N GLU A 11 2.21 13.96 2.85
CA GLU A 11 0.92 14.62 3.07
C GLU A 11 0.73 15.85 2.19
N ALA A 12 1.67 16.79 2.22
CA ALA A 12 1.58 18.03 1.46
C ALA A 12 1.53 17.79 -0.08
N PRO A 13 2.38 16.94 -0.68
CA PRO A 13 2.28 16.61 -2.09
C PRO A 13 0.94 15.98 -2.47
N LEU A 14 0.37 15.08 -1.65
CA LEU A 14 -0.93 14.49 -1.93
C LEU A 14 -2.07 15.49 -1.85
N GLN A 15 -2.02 16.41 -0.87
CA GLN A 15 -2.98 17.49 -0.75
C GLN A 15 -2.96 18.38 -2.00
N THR A 16 -1.79 18.85 -2.41
CA THR A 16 -1.62 19.66 -3.61
C THR A 16 -2.18 18.96 -4.84
N PHE A 17 -1.88 17.67 -5.00
CA PHE A 17 -2.41 16.88 -6.11
C PHE A 17 -3.95 16.83 -6.11
N VAL A 18 -4.58 16.54 -4.97
CA VAL A 18 -6.05 16.42 -4.88
C VAL A 18 -6.72 17.74 -5.20
N ASP A 19 -6.17 18.85 -4.67
CA ASP A 19 -6.72 20.20 -4.88
C ASP A 19 -6.56 20.62 -6.35
N ASP A 20 -5.39 20.45 -6.94
CA ASP A 20 -5.07 20.92 -8.30
C ASP A 20 -5.68 20.02 -9.39
N ALA A 21 -5.69 18.72 -9.19
CA ALA A 21 -6.30 17.76 -10.12
C ALA A 21 -7.82 17.66 -9.95
N ASN A 22 -8.41 18.36 -8.97
CA ASN A 22 -9.81 18.24 -8.60
C ASN A 22 -10.23 16.77 -8.41
N ALA A 23 -9.40 16.02 -7.70
CA ALA A 23 -9.64 14.61 -7.41
C ALA A 23 -10.41 14.44 -6.12
N LEU A 24 -11.18 13.36 -6.00
CA LEU A 24 -11.94 13.04 -4.78
C LEU A 24 -11.02 12.52 -3.68
N PHE A 25 -9.98 11.79 -4.06
CA PHE A 25 -9.15 11.05 -3.15
C PHE A 25 -7.83 10.65 -3.82
N ALA A 26 -6.74 10.68 -3.06
CA ALA A 26 -5.43 10.20 -3.46
C ALA A 26 -4.76 9.38 -2.37
N LEU A 27 -4.01 8.37 -2.78
CA LEU A 27 -3.37 7.39 -1.92
C LEU A 27 -1.98 7.07 -2.47
N LEU A 28 -0.98 7.10 -1.60
CA LEU A 28 0.35 6.58 -1.89
C LEU A 28 0.60 5.34 -1.05
N LEU A 29 1.05 4.27 -1.70
CA LEU A 29 1.32 3.00 -1.05
C LEU A 29 2.66 2.40 -1.49
N HIS A 30 3.25 1.64 -0.60
CA HIS A 30 4.35 0.76 -0.93
C HIS A 30 3.82 -0.41 -1.80
N PRO A 31 4.61 -1.00 -2.71
CA PRO A 31 4.17 -2.14 -3.54
C PRO A 31 3.63 -3.35 -2.76
N SER A 32 3.99 -3.47 -1.48
CA SER A 32 3.42 -4.48 -0.56
C SER A 32 1.98 -4.20 -0.12
N GLY A 33 1.39 -3.05 -0.50
CA GLY A 33 0.07 -2.62 -0.06
C GLY A 33 0.05 -1.79 1.23
N GLN A 34 1.20 -1.50 1.82
CA GLN A 34 1.29 -0.63 2.99
C GLN A 34 1.01 0.82 2.61
N VAL A 35 0.11 1.49 3.36
CA VAL A 35 -0.22 2.90 3.15
C VAL A 35 0.94 3.78 3.60
N MET A 36 1.41 4.64 2.71
CA MET A 36 2.40 5.68 3.00
C MET A 36 1.74 7.02 3.31
N GLY A 37 0.63 7.31 2.65
CA GLY A 37 -0.18 8.49 2.89
C GLY A 37 -1.47 8.49 2.09
N GLN A 38 -2.42 9.28 2.56
CA GLN A 38 -3.71 9.46 1.90
C GLN A 38 -4.22 10.88 2.10
N PHE A 39 -4.95 11.39 1.12
CA PHE A 39 -5.63 12.68 1.21
C PHE A 39 -6.95 12.66 0.44
N GLY A 40 -7.93 13.43 0.91
CA GLY A 40 -9.25 13.56 0.31
C GLY A 40 -10.35 12.78 1.04
N PHE A 41 -11.51 12.64 0.39
CA PHE A 41 -12.72 12.14 1.03
C PHE A 41 -12.83 10.60 0.95
N THR A 42 -12.78 9.93 2.10
CA THR A 42 -12.71 8.46 2.19
C THR A 42 -13.94 7.79 2.82
N ARG A 43 -15.04 8.52 3.08
CA ARG A 43 -16.19 8.02 3.85
C ARG A 43 -16.82 6.72 3.34
N ALA A 44 -16.65 6.39 2.08
CA ALA A 44 -17.26 5.19 1.46
C ALA A 44 -16.23 4.17 0.97
N VAL A 45 -14.94 4.35 1.29
CA VAL A 45 -13.86 3.50 0.80
C VAL A 45 -13.21 2.80 1.99
N ASP A 46 -13.20 1.48 1.97
CA ASP A 46 -12.30 0.70 2.80
C ASP A 46 -10.87 0.88 2.26
N VAL A 47 -10.11 1.78 2.90
CA VAL A 47 -8.76 2.14 2.47
C VAL A 47 -7.84 0.93 2.44
N MET A 48 -7.94 0.01 3.40
CA MET A 48 -7.10 -1.17 3.44
C MET A 48 -7.39 -2.12 2.28
N ALA A 49 -8.67 -2.36 2.00
CA ALA A 49 -9.06 -3.16 0.84
C ALA A 49 -8.66 -2.49 -0.48
N ALA A 50 -8.85 -1.17 -0.59
CA ALA A 50 -8.44 -0.40 -1.77
C ALA A 50 -6.93 -0.48 -2.00
N CYS A 51 -6.11 -0.38 -0.94
CA CYS A 51 -4.65 -0.50 -1.03
C CYS A 51 -4.21 -1.89 -1.52
N ALA A 52 -4.76 -2.94 -0.93
CA ALA A 52 -4.43 -4.30 -1.33
C ALA A 52 -4.79 -4.58 -2.80
N LEU A 53 -5.98 -4.13 -3.22
CA LEU A 53 -6.44 -4.27 -4.60
C LEU A 53 -5.61 -3.43 -5.57
N ALA A 54 -5.30 -2.18 -5.22
CA ALA A 54 -4.46 -1.32 -6.07
C ALA A 54 -3.05 -1.88 -6.26
N ALA A 55 -2.43 -2.39 -5.20
CA ALA A 55 -1.13 -3.05 -5.28
C ALA A 55 -1.18 -4.30 -6.18
N ALA A 56 -2.21 -5.13 -6.04
CA ALA A 56 -2.39 -6.33 -6.85
C ALA A 56 -2.64 -6.00 -8.34
N ILE A 57 -3.49 -5.01 -8.62
CA ILE A 57 -3.77 -4.53 -9.98
C ILE A 57 -2.49 -3.97 -10.61
N HIS A 58 -1.75 -3.13 -9.88
CA HIS A 58 -0.50 -2.56 -10.37
C HIS A 58 0.53 -3.65 -10.70
N ALA A 59 0.73 -4.63 -9.81
CA ALA A 59 1.65 -5.74 -10.03
C ALA A 59 1.25 -6.58 -11.24
N SER A 60 -0.05 -6.90 -11.38
CA SER A 60 -0.57 -7.66 -12.52
C SER A 60 -0.44 -6.90 -13.84
N ALA A 61 -0.72 -5.60 -13.84
CA ALA A 61 -0.54 -4.75 -15.03
C ALA A 61 0.93 -4.63 -15.43
N ALA A 62 1.84 -4.50 -14.45
CA ALA A 62 3.27 -4.46 -14.71
C ALA A 62 3.77 -5.76 -15.34
N GLU A 63 3.30 -6.92 -14.87
CA GLU A 63 3.66 -8.21 -15.46
C GLU A 63 3.10 -8.38 -16.87
N LEU A 64 1.83 -8.03 -17.07
CA LEU A 64 1.22 -8.03 -18.40
C LEU A 64 2.01 -7.16 -19.39
N GLY A 65 2.48 -6.01 -18.96
CA GLY A 65 3.33 -5.14 -19.79
C GLY A 65 4.66 -5.81 -20.17
N ARG A 66 5.28 -6.54 -19.25
CA ARG A 66 6.52 -7.30 -19.55
C ARG A 66 6.28 -8.40 -20.59
N GLU A 67 5.17 -9.12 -20.48
CA GLU A 67 4.81 -10.17 -21.44
C GLU A 67 4.47 -9.62 -22.82
N LEU A 68 3.77 -8.49 -22.90
CA LEU A 68 3.31 -7.93 -24.17
C LEU A 68 4.34 -7.03 -24.86
N GLU A 69 5.09 -6.23 -24.09
CA GLU A 69 5.96 -5.17 -24.62
C GLU A 69 7.43 -5.29 -24.15
N GLY A 70 7.74 -6.28 -23.32
CA GLY A 70 9.06 -6.42 -22.69
C GLY A 70 9.35 -5.36 -21.61
N LYS A 71 8.37 -4.55 -21.25
CA LYS A 71 8.48 -3.48 -20.24
C LYS A 71 7.23 -3.45 -19.36
N PRO A 72 7.37 -3.14 -18.06
CA PRO A 72 6.21 -3.02 -17.19
C PRO A 72 5.33 -1.84 -17.61
N PHE A 73 4.02 -2.01 -17.57
CA PHE A 73 3.10 -0.87 -17.61
C PHE A 73 3.24 -0.06 -16.33
N ARG A 74 3.31 1.25 -16.48
CA ARG A 74 3.53 2.18 -15.37
C ARG A 74 2.29 2.94 -14.94
N GLU A 75 1.31 3.00 -15.83
CA GLU A 75 0.06 3.70 -15.59
C GLU A 75 -1.10 2.81 -16.02
N LEU A 76 -2.16 2.85 -15.23
CA LEU A 76 -3.41 2.18 -15.51
C LEU A 76 -4.57 3.14 -15.27
N TYR A 77 -5.52 3.15 -16.20
CA TYR A 77 -6.74 3.92 -16.11
C TYR A 77 -7.95 3.01 -16.22
N HIS A 78 -8.91 3.19 -15.33
CA HIS A 78 -10.19 2.51 -15.33
C HIS A 78 -11.35 3.48 -15.23
N ALA A 79 -12.26 3.42 -16.20
CA ALA A 79 -13.50 4.18 -16.16
C ALA A 79 -14.62 3.34 -15.56
N GLY A 80 -15.16 3.79 -14.44
CA GLY A 80 -16.43 3.33 -13.91
C GLY A 80 -17.60 4.17 -14.45
N ARG A 81 -18.79 3.94 -13.91
CA ARG A 81 -20.00 4.71 -14.32
C ARG A 81 -19.91 6.17 -13.87
N ASP A 82 -19.66 6.40 -12.59
CA ASP A 82 -19.68 7.72 -11.95
C ASP A 82 -18.29 8.12 -11.42
N ARG A 83 -17.36 7.19 -11.36
CA ARG A 83 -16.01 7.39 -10.85
C ARG A 83 -15.00 6.73 -11.76
N GLN A 84 -13.83 7.31 -11.77
CA GLN A 84 -12.70 6.86 -12.54
C GLN A 84 -11.53 6.65 -11.59
N ILE A 85 -10.67 5.69 -11.88
CA ILE A 85 -9.44 5.48 -11.13
C ILE A 85 -8.24 5.60 -12.05
N PHE A 86 -7.18 6.15 -11.50
CA PHE A 86 -5.86 6.15 -12.11
C PHE A 86 -4.87 5.54 -11.10
N ILE A 87 -4.06 4.62 -11.58
CA ILE A 87 -2.97 4.01 -10.82
C ILE A 87 -1.68 4.32 -11.56
N GLY A 88 -0.67 4.81 -10.85
CA GLY A 88 0.61 5.17 -11.43
C GLY A 88 1.80 4.69 -10.58
N ASP A 89 2.91 4.43 -11.28
CA ASP A 89 4.19 4.08 -10.66
C ASP A 89 4.95 5.36 -10.30
N VAL A 90 5.24 5.57 -9.03
CA VAL A 90 5.98 6.73 -8.52
C VAL A 90 7.42 6.32 -8.24
N PRO A 91 8.35 6.59 -9.16
CA PRO A 91 9.76 6.35 -8.92
C PRO A 91 10.33 7.43 -7.99
N THR A 92 11.03 7.03 -6.95
CA THR A 92 11.83 7.91 -6.13
C THR A 92 13.30 7.46 -6.13
N THR A 93 14.17 8.19 -5.48
CA THR A 93 15.61 7.89 -5.47
C THR A 93 15.91 6.51 -4.88
N HIS A 94 15.13 6.08 -3.88
CA HIS A 94 15.43 4.87 -3.12
C HIS A 94 14.38 3.77 -3.25
N HIS A 95 13.13 4.15 -3.57
CA HIS A 95 12.00 3.24 -3.60
C HIS A 95 11.10 3.53 -4.81
N ARG A 96 10.24 2.57 -5.10
CA ARG A 96 9.09 2.76 -5.98
C ARG A 96 7.84 2.68 -5.13
N PHE A 97 6.91 3.58 -5.36
CA PHE A 97 5.61 3.58 -4.72
C PHE A 97 4.52 3.41 -5.77
N VAL A 98 3.35 3.02 -5.33
CA VAL A 98 2.15 2.94 -6.16
C VAL A 98 1.23 4.08 -5.74
N PHE A 99 0.82 4.87 -6.70
CA PHE A 99 -0.14 5.93 -6.52
C PHE A 99 -1.50 5.48 -7.01
N LEU A 100 -2.56 5.75 -6.25
CA LEU A 100 -3.94 5.55 -6.64
C LEU A 100 -4.71 6.85 -6.43
N THR A 101 -5.47 7.27 -7.42
CA THR A 101 -6.44 8.34 -7.26
C THR A 101 -7.80 7.98 -7.82
N VAL A 102 -8.83 8.54 -7.20
CA VAL A 102 -10.22 8.44 -7.62
C VAL A 102 -10.71 9.84 -7.96
N PHE A 103 -11.32 9.99 -9.12
CA PHE A 103 -11.90 11.24 -9.61
C PHE A 103 -13.21 10.98 -10.34
N ASP A 104 -13.98 12.01 -10.58
CA ASP A 104 -15.27 11.96 -11.26
C ASP A 104 -15.32 12.92 -12.46
N ALA A 105 -16.51 13.33 -12.86
CA ALA A 105 -16.73 14.21 -14.01
C ALA A 105 -16.21 15.65 -13.82
N GLU A 106 -15.90 16.05 -12.58
CA GLU A 106 -15.31 17.36 -12.27
C GLU A 106 -13.81 17.42 -12.60
N SER A 107 -13.20 16.28 -12.95
CA SER A 107 -11.82 16.16 -13.37
C SER A 107 -11.71 15.38 -14.69
N SER A 108 -10.50 15.22 -15.20
CA SER A 108 -10.22 14.46 -16.42
C SER A 108 -8.92 13.69 -16.30
N LEU A 109 -8.80 12.60 -17.07
CA LEU A 109 -7.56 11.83 -17.15
C LEU A 109 -6.35 12.68 -17.57
N GLY A 110 -6.56 13.66 -18.47
CA GLY A 110 -5.50 14.57 -18.89
C GLY A 110 -4.98 15.42 -17.75
N LEU A 111 -5.89 15.98 -16.94
CA LEU A 111 -5.57 16.79 -15.78
C LEU A 111 -4.87 15.96 -14.71
N VAL A 112 -5.41 14.77 -14.41
CA VAL A 112 -4.80 13.81 -13.47
C VAL A 112 -3.37 13.46 -13.88
N ARG A 113 -3.10 13.23 -15.16
CA ARG A 113 -1.75 12.91 -15.64
C ARG A 113 -0.77 14.07 -15.50
N ILE A 114 -1.20 15.29 -15.77
CA ILE A 114 -0.37 16.49 -15.62
C ILE A 114 0.08 16.61 -14.16
N TYR A 115 -0.87 16.62 -13.24
CA TYR A 115 -0.57 16.77 -11.82
C TYR A 115 0.08 15.53 -11.20
N PHE A 116 -0.11 14.35 -11.78
CA PHE A 116 0.64 13.15 -11.38
C PHE A 116 2.15 13.30 -11.66
N GLN A 117 2.53 13.91 -12.78
CA GLN A 117 3.94 14.18 -13.07
C GLN A 117 4.54 15.20 -12.08
N GLU A 118 3.78 16.23 -11.72
CA GLU A 118 4.18 17.19 -10.70
C GLU A 118 4.30 16.53 -9.32
N LEU A 119 3.33 15.69 -8.95
CA LEU A 119 3.38 14.90 -7.73
C LEU A 119 4.64 14.03 -7.66
N CYS A 120 5.00 13.34 -8.73
CA CYS A 120 6.24 12.54 -8.79
C CYS A 120 7.46 13.40 -8.52
N THR A 121 7.52 14.60 -9.08
CA THR A 121 8.61 15.55 -8.87
C THR A 121 8.67 16.03 -7.42
N LEU A 122 7.54 16.40 -6.85
CA LEU A 122 7.44 16.83 -5.45
C LEU A 122 7.88 15.73 -4.48
N LEU A 123 7.42 14.49 -4.69
CA LEU A 123 7.77 13.36 -3.85
C LEU A 123 9.27 13.00 -3.95
N GLN A 124 9.87 13.12 -5.12
CA GLN A 124 11.32 12.92 -5.28
C GLN A 124 12.14 13.92 -4.46
N HIS A 125 11.71 15.17 -4.40
CA HIS A 125 12.41 16.21 -3.64
C HIS A 125 12.09 16.18 -2.14
N ALA A 126 10.88 15.75 -1.76
CA ALA A 126 10.44 15.70 -0.38
C ALA A 126 10.90 14.45 0.36
N GLN A 127 11.28 13.39 -0.37
CA GLN A 127 11.68 12.13 0.25
C GLN A 127 12.90 12.34 1.15
N PRO A 128 12.82 12.01 2.46
CA PRO A 128 13.96 12.09 3.33
C PRO A 128 15.08 11.14 2.86
N PRO A 129 16.36 11.52 3.05
CA PRO A 129 17.45 10.59 2.79
C PRO A 129 17.25 9.32 3.61
N LEU A 130 17.54 8.17 3.02
CA LEU A 130 17.53 6.91 3.75
C LEU A 130 18.39 7.09 5.01
N LEU A 131 17.75 7.18 6.15
CA LEU A 131 18.42 6.87 7.40
C LEU A 131 18.82 5.40 7.24
N ALA A 132 20.14 5.15 7.23
CA ALA A 132 20.67 3.80 7.12
C ALA A 132 19.91 2.95 8.14
N GLN A 133 18.98 2.13 7.67
CA GLN A 133 18.42 1.09 8.49
C GLN A 133 19.63 0.24 8.85
N ALA A 134 19.96 0.23 10.15
CA ALA A 134 21.03 -0.63 10.63
C ALA A 134 20.71 -2.03 10.07
N PRO A 135 21.68 -2.69 9.42
CA PRO A 135 21.41 -3.98 8.84
C PRO A 135 20.83 -4.84 9.95
N ILE A 136 19.62 -5.35 9.71
CA ILE A 136 19.00 -6.33 10.61
C ILE A 136 20.00 -7.48 10.57
N SER A 137 20.77 -7.67 11.64
CA SER A 137 21.72 -8.76 11.69
C SER A 137 20.93 -10.06 11.61
N ASP A 138 21.35 -10.99 10.78
CA ASP A 138 20.70 -12.31 10.65
C ASP A 138 20.44 -12.94 12.02
N ALA A 139 21.33 -12.70 13.00
CA ALA A 139 21.17 -13.12 14.38
C ALA A 139 19.92 -12.54 15.09
N THR A 140 19.53 -11.30 14.77
CA THR A 140 18.34 -10.68 15.39
C THR A 140 17.07 -11.26 14.77
N LEU A 141 17.08 -11.52 13.46
CA LEU A 141 15.97 -12.14 12.75
C LEU A 141 15.74 -13.58 13.23
N GLU A 142 16.81 -14.36 13.39
CA GLU A 142 16.73 -15.72 13.92
C GLU A 142 16.22 -15.76 15.38
N GLN A 143 16.64 -14.84 16.24
CA GLN A 143 16.16 -14.76 17.62
C GLN A 143 14.66 -14.40 17.68
N ASP A 144 14.20 -13.45 16.89
CA ASP A 144 12.80 -13.06 16.84
C ASP A 144 11.92 -14.17 16.23
N LEU A 145 12.41 -14.84 15.20
CA LEU A 145 11.73 -15.99 14.60
C LEU A 145 11.60 -17.13 15.61
N ASN A 146 12.68 -17.49 16.28
CA ASN A 146 12.69 -18.57 17.29
C ASN A 146 11.80 -18.22 18.48
N ARG A 147 11.76 -16.96 18.93
CA ARG A 147 10.87 -16.51 20.00
C ARG A 147 9.40 -16.62 19.56
N ASN A 148 9.05 -16.20 18.36
CA ASN A 148 7.70 -16.28 17.84
C ASN A 148 7.24 -17.73 17.63
N LEU A 149 8.11 -18.60 17.13
CA LEU A 149 7.85 -20.03 17.01
C LEU A 149 7.65 -20.68 18.37
N ALA A 150 8.48 -20.37 19.36
CA ALA A 150 8.32 -20.88 20.72
C ALA A 150 6.97 -20.50 21.34
N ILE A 151 6.48 -19.26 21.10
CA ILE A 151 5.17 -18.82 21.57
C ILE A 151 4.05 -19.59 20.85
N LEU A 152 4.16 -19.83 19.56
CA LEU A 152 3.15 -20.56 18.78
C LEU A 152 3.07 -22.04 19.19
N PHE A 153 4.20 -22.69 19.44
CA PHE A 153 4.24 -24.11 19.81
C PHE A 153 4.04 -24.37 21.30
N SER A 154 4.28 -23.39 22.16
CA SER A 154 4.01 -23.54 23.61
C SER A 154 2.52 -23.44 23.97
N ARG A 155 1.67 -23.06 23.05
CA ARG A 155 0.23 -22.90 23.24
C ARG A 155 -0.62 -24.08 22.75
N ALA A 156 -0.03 -25.27 22.63
CA ALA A 156 -0.81 -26.49 22.42
C ALA A 156 -1.56 -26.85 23.69
N PRO A 157 -2.89 -26.99 23.71
CA PRO A 157 -3.62 -27.41 24.89
C PRO A 157 -3.25 -28.85 25.20
N ARG A 158 -2.75 -29.10 26.41
CA ARG A 158 -2.68 -30.45 26.97
C ARG A 158 -4.10 -30.98 27.04
N GLY A 159 -4.40 -31.96 26.21
CA GLY A 159 -5.63 -32.73 26.30
C GLY A 159 -5.77 -33.39 27.64
N ALA A 160 -6.95 -33.34 28.20
CA ALA A 160 -7.35 -33.97 29.42
C ALA A 160 -7.22 -35.49 29.29
N ASP A 161 -6.35 -36.05 30.10
CA ASP A 161 -6.35 -37.47 30.40
C ASP A 161 -7.57 -37.78 31.26
N GLY A 162 -8.59 -38.34 30.66
CA GLY A 162 -9.76 -38.90 31.32
C GLY A 162 -9.43 -40.32 31.79
N GLU A 163 -9.03 -40.48 33.02
CA GLU A 163 -9.05 -41.80 33.67
C GLU A 163 -10.52 -42.21 33.90
N SER A 164 -10.98 -43.16 33.12
CA SER A 164 -12.18 -43.94 33.45
C SER A 164 -11.75 -45.20 34.22
N SER A 165 -11.82 -45.14 35.52
CA SER A 165 -11.81 -46.32 36.35
C SER A 165 -13.17 -46.99 36.31
N ILE A 166 -13.28 -48.07 35.57
CA ILE A 166 -14.42 -49.00 35.70
C ILE A 166 -14.05 -50.02 36.77
N SER A 167 -14.70 -49.86 37.94
CA SER A 167 -14.69 -50.88 38.99
C SER A 167 -15.90 -51.81 38.76
N LEU A 168 -15.59 -53.06 38.50
CA LEU A 168 -16.53 -54.16 38.54
C LEU A 168 -16.57 -54.72 39.95
N ALA A 169 -17.71 -54.70 40.55
CA ALA A 169 -18.15 -55.65 41.56
C ALA A 169 -19.67 -55.75 41.57
#